data_6a6b76c163e094c0466dc94d1ff2ee65
#
_entry.id   6a6b76c163e094c0466dc94d1ff2ee65
#
_cell.length_a   1.000
_cell.length_b   1.000
_cell.length_c   1.000
_cell.angle_alpha   90.00
_cell.angle_beta   90.00
_cell.angle_gamma   90.00
#
_symmetry.space_group_name_H-M   'P 1'
#
loop_
_entity.id
_entity.type
_entity.pdbx_description
1 polymer ?
#
loop_
_entity_poly.entity_id
_entity_poly.type
_entity_poly.pdbx_seq_one_letter_code
_entity_poly.pdbx_strand_id
1 'polypeptide(L)'
;MASSLLALIDDIASILDDVALLSKVAAKKTAGVLGDDLALNAQQVSGVKADRELPVVWAVAKGSFINKAILVPAALAISAFAPWAVTPLLMVGGAFLCFEGFEKVAHRFMHSVSGQASESEKRAKALTDPALDLAELEKSKVKGAIRTDFILSAEIIAITLGTVQTSPFMTQLTVLSTIAMVMTAGVYGLVVGIVKLDDGGLFLSQRTGTGAWAGLQRSTGRSILRIAPWLMKALSVAGTIAMFLVGGGILTHGITPLHHWIEVLAVKTGGLMEQIVPVLIDALVGVIAGALVLLAVTLVKKVLPVKSNAIN
;
A
#
# COMPACT_ATOMS: atom_id res chain seq x y z
N MET A 1 -43.16 -13.15 25.12
CA MET A 1 -42.64 -13.11 23.72
C MET A 1 -42.27 -11.71 23.24
N ALA A 2 -43.08 -10.65 23.49
CA ALA A 2 -42.72 -9.28 23.13
C ALA A 2 -41.47 -8.75 23.86
N SER A 3 -41.30 -9.11 25.14
CA SER A 3 -40.12 -8.70 25.93
C SER A 3 -38.82 -9.34 25.43
N SER A 4 -38.88 -10.55 24.88
CA SER A 4 -37.72 -11.26 24.31
C SER A 4 -37.28 -10.63 22.97
N LEU A 5 -38.24 -10.14 22.16
CA LEU A 5 -37.92 -9.45 20.89
C LEU A 5 -37.34 -8.06 21.16
N LEU A 6 -37.86 -7.32 22.13
CA LEU A 6 -37.31 -6.03 22.53
C LEU A 6 -35.89 -6.15 23.10
N ALA A 7 -35.64 -7.16 23.95
CA ALA A 7 -34.29 -7.43 24.46
C ALA A 7 -33.31 -7.77 23.33
N LEU A 8 -33.75 -8.57 22.35
CA LEU A 8 -32.92 -8.89 21.19
C LEU A 8 -32.58 -7.65 20.33
N ILE A 9 -33.56 -6.74 20.15
CA ILE A 9 -33.34 -5.49 19.41
C ILE A 9 -32.38 -4.58 20.18
N ASP A 10 -32.49 -4.52 21.49
CA ASP A 10 -31.61 -3.72 22.35
C ASP A 10 -30.18 -4.26 22.34
N ASP A 11 -30.00 -5.57 22.41
CA ASP A 11 -28.70 -6.25 22.27
C ASP A 11 -28.07 -5.99 20.89
N ILE A 12 -28.85 -6.06 19.81
CA ILE A 12 -28.36 -5.73 18.46
C ILE A 12 -27.97 -4.27 18.35
N ALA A 13 -28.76 -3.36 18.90
CA ALA A 13 -28.44 -1.93 18.88
C ALA A 13 -27.13 -1.62 19.65
N SER A 14 -26.96 -2.24 20.82
CA SER A 14 -25.73 -2.12 21.61
C SER A 14 -24.48 -2.64 20.85
N ILE A 15 -24.59 -3.79 20.19
CA ILE A 15 -23.50 -4.33 19.35
C ILE A 15 -23.18 -3.40 18.18
N LEU A 16 -24.20 -2.81 17.53
CA LEU A 16 -23.99 -1.87 16.43
C LEU A 16 -23.32 -0.58 16.89
N ASP A 17 -23.66 -0.06 18.05
CA ASP A 17 -23.03 1.12 18.64
C ASP A 17 -21.56 0.85 19.00
N ASP A 18 -21.26 -0.30 19.61
CA ASP A 18 -19.89 -0.73 19.88
C ASP A 18 -19.07 -0.90 18.61
N VAL A 19 -19.63 -1.54 17.58
CA VAL A 19 -19.00 -1.69 16.26
C VAL A 19 -18.73 -0.35 15.62
N ALA A 20 -19.68 0.59 15.67
CA ALA A 20 -19.51 1.92 15.10
C ALA A 20 -18.40 2.71 15.81
N LEU A 21 -18.39 2.68 17.15
CA LEU A 21 -17.36 3.33 17.96
C LEU A 21 -15.97 2.75 17.71
N LEU A 22 -15.84 1.43 17.78
CA LEU A 22 -14.57 0.73 17.58
C LEU A 22 -14.07 0.88 16.14
N SER A 23 -14.95 0.83 15.13
CA SER A 23 -14.60 1.11 13.74
C SER A 23 -14.08 2.54 13.55
N LYS A 24 -14.69 3.52 14.24
CA LYS A 24 -14.19 4.92 14.22
C LYS A 24 -12.79 5.03 14.84
N VAL A 25 -12.55 4.36 15.95
CA VAL A 25 -11.22 4.32 16.60
C VAL A 25 -10.19 3.63 15.71
N ALA A 26 -10.54 2.48 15.14
CA ALA A 26 -9.69 1.74 14.21
C ALA A 26 -9.38 2.58 12.96
N ALA A 27 -10.39 3.19 12.34
CA ALA A 27 -10.22 4.08 11.19
C ALA A 27 -9.30 5.27 11.50
N LYS A 28 -9.41 5.86 12.71
CA LYS A 28 -8.51 6.94 13.13
C LYS A 28 -7.06 6.47 13.27
N LYS A 29 -6.82 5.26 13.82
CA LYS A 29 -5.48 4.68 13.94
C LYS A 29 -4.89 4.30 12.58
N THR A 30 -5.71 3.76 11.67
CA THR A 30 -5.26 3.36 10.32
C THR A 30 -5.18 4.53 9.33
N ALA A 31 -5.78 5.69 9.64
CA ALA A 31 -5.73 6.87 8.76
C ALA A 31 -4.29 7.39 8.53
N GLY A 32 -3.38 7.19 9.48
CA GLY A 32 -1.96 7.51 9.32
C GLY A 32 -1.29 6.66 8.23
N VAL A 33 -1.68 5.40 8.11
CA VAL A 33 -1.15 4.45 7.13
C VAL A 33 -1.82 4.61 5.75
N LEU A 34 -3.03 5.18 5.70
CA LEU A 34 -3.80 5.34 4.46
C LEU A 34 -3.04 6.14 3.38
N GLY A 35 -2.29 7.16 3.78
CA GLY A 35 -1.50 7.97 2.85
C GLY A 35 -0.42 7.17 2.15
N ASP A 36 0.26 6.33 2.89
CA ASP A 36 1.33 5.45 2.41
C ASP A 36 0.76 4.35 1.51
N ASP A 37 -0.36 3.74 1.91
CA ASP A 37 -1.09 2.73 1.14
C ASP A 37 -1.57 3.30 -0.21
N LEU A 38 -2.15 4.52 -0.20
CA LEU A 38 -2.57 5.22 -1.41
C LEU A 38 -1.38 5.50 -2.34
N ALA A 39 -0.27 6.02 -1.81
CA ALA A 39 0.91 6.36 -2.60
C ALA A 39 1.53 5.11 -3.25
N LEU A 40 1.63 4.01 -2.50
CA LEU A 40 2.14 2.73 -3.00
C LEU A 40 1.24 2.12 -4.07
N ASN A 41 -0.06 2.06 -3.83
CA ASN A 41 -1.02 1.51 -4.80
C ASN A 41 -1.08 2.36 -6.07
N ALA A 42 -1.13 3.70 -5.97
CA ALA A 42 -1.10 4.59 -7.11
C ALA A 42 0.20 4.46 -7.92
N GLN A 43 1.35 4.34 -7.25
CA GLN A 43 2.63 4.11 -7.91
C GLN A 43 2.65 2.80 -8.71
N GLN A 44 2.10 1.73 -8.16
CA GLN A 44 2.15 0.40 -8.78
C GLN A 44 1.24 0.28 -10.00
N VAL A 45 0.10 0.97 -10.02
CA VAL A 45 -0.81 0.98 -11.17
C VAL A 45 -0.45 2.05 -12.21
N SER A 46 0.43 3.00 -11.88
CA SER A 46 0.87 4.05 -12.80
C SER A 46 1.75 3.51 -13.94
N GLY A 47 1.78 4.22 -15.08
CA GLY A 47 2.62 3.88 -16.24
C GLY A 47 2.13 2.67 -17.04
N VAL A 48 0.85 2.38 -16.98
CA VAL A 48 0.12 1.51 -17.90
C VAL A 48 -0.47 2.39 -19.02
N LYS A 49 -0.90 1.80 -20.14
CA LYS A 49 -1.59 2.56 -21.19
C LYS A 49 -2.91 3.11 -20.65
N ALA A 50 -3.30 4.34 -21.06
CA ALA A 50 -4.48 5.04 -20.55
C ALA A 50 -5.79 4.25 -20.70
N ASP A 51 -5.93 3.45 -21.76
CA ASP A 51 -7.08 2.57 -22.01
C ASP A 51 -7.08 1.32 -21.10
N ARG A 52 -5.94 0.96 -20.52
CA ARG A 52 -5.74 -0.22 -19.65
C ARG A 52 -5.70 0.11 -18.16
N GLU A 53 -5.62 1.36 -17.79
CA GLU A 53 -5.47 1.79 -16.39
C GLU A 53 -6.62 1.30 -15.49
N LEU A 54 -7.87 1.52 -15.89
CA LEU A 54 -9.03 1.07 -15.12
C LEU A 54 -9.12 -0.46 -14.97
N PRO A 55 -8.92 -1.28 -16.03
CA PRO A 55 -8.83 -2.73 -15.89
C PRO A 55 -7.74 -3.18 -14.91
N VAL A 56 -6.58 -2.54 -14.92
CA VAL A 56 -5.47 -2.84 -14.00
C VAL A 56 -5.85 -2.48 -12.56
N VAL A 57 -6.36 -1.26 -12.33
CA VAL A 57 -6.83 -0.86 -10.98
C VAL A 57 -7.90 -1.81 -10.47
N TRP A 58 -8.86 -2.19 -11.32
CA TRP A 58 -9.91 -3.14 -10.96
C TRP A 58 -9.37 -4.53 -10.60
N ALA A 59 -8.38 -5.03 -11.37
CA ALA A 59 -7.73 -6.30 -11.10
C ALA A 59 -7.00 -6.30 -9.76
N VAL A 60 -6.31 -5.19 -9.44
CA VAL A 60 -5.61 -5.02 -8.14
C VAL A 60 -6.63 -4.89 -7.01
N ALA A 61 -7.69 -4.09 -7.17
CA ALA A 61 -8.76 -3.94 -6.18
C ALA A 61 -9.44 -5.28 -5.86
N LYS A 62 -9.71 -6.11 -6.88
CA LYS A 62 -10.21 -7.47 -6.69
C LYS A 62 -9.23 -8.34 -5.93
N GLY A 63 -7.93 -8.25 -6.25
CA GLY A 63 -6.88 -8.94 -5.52
C GLY A 63 -6.78 -8.49 -4.06
N SER A 64 -6.87 -7.18 -3.80
CA SER A 64 -6.92 -6.61 -2.45
C SER A 64 -8.11 -7.11 -1.64
N PHE A 65 -9.28 -7.18 -2.25
CA PHE A 65 -10.46 -7.75 -1.60
C PHE A 65 -10.24 -9.22 -1.22
N ILE A 66 -9.65 -10.03 -2.11
CA ILE A 66 -9.31 -11.43 -1.83
C ILE A 66 -8.26 -11.51 -0.71
N ASN A 67 -7.21 -10.66 -0.74
CA ASN A 67 -6.22 -10.57 0.33
C ASN A 67 -6.88 -10.37 1.69
N LYS A 68 -7.78 -9.40 1.80
CA LYS A 68 -8.48 -9.09 3.06
C LYS A 68 -9.46 -10.18 3.47
N ALA A 69 -10.13 -10.83 2.51
CA ALA A 69 -11.00 -11.97 2.78
C ALA A 69 -10.23 -13.18 3.35
N ILE A 70 -8.94 -13.30 3.03
CA ILE A 70 -8.05 -14.33 3.60
C ILE A 70 -7.45 -13.84 4.93
N LEU A 71 -6.97 -12.59 4.97
CA LEU A 71 -6.25 -12.05 6.11
C LEU A 71 -7.15 -11.85 7.34
N VAL A 72 -8.41 -11.46 7.17
CA VAL A 72 -9.32 -11.26 8.32
C VAL A 72 -9.53 -12.56 9.09
N PRO A 73 -9.97 -13.69 8.48
CA PRO A 73 -10.08 -14.95 9.21
C PRO A 73 -8.74 -15.47 9.73
N ALA A 74 -7.66 -15.31 8.95
CA ALA A 74 -6.33 -15.73 9.35
C ALA A 74 -5.84 -14.95 10.59
N ALA A 75 -6.03 -13.64 10.62
CA ALA A 75 -5.64 -12.79 11.75
C ALA A 75 -6.44 -13.14 13.01
N LEU A 76 -7.75 -13.38 12.88
CA LEU A 76 -8.60 -13.84 13.98
C LEU A 76 -8.15 -15.20 14.50
N ALA A 77 -7.84 -16.15 13.62
CA ALA A 77 -7.35 -17.47 13.99
C ALA A 77 -5.97 -17.38 14.68
N ILE A 78 -5.02 -16.61 14.11
CA ILE A 78 -3.69 -16.43 14.70
C ILE A 78 -3.81 -15.75 16.07
N SER A 79 -4.66 -14.73 16.18
CA SER A 79 -4.89 -14.03 17.46
C SER A 79 -5.46 -14.95 18.53
N ALA A 80 -6.33 -15.89 18.16
CA ALA A 80 -6.94 -16.84 19.07
C ALA A 80 -5.99 -17.97 19.50
N PHE A 81 -5.18 -18.51 18.57
CA PHE A 81 -4.38 -19.73 18.80
C PHE A 81 -2.89 -19.46 18.98
N ALA A 82 -2.35 -18.42 18.36
CA ALA A 82 -0.92 -18.12 18.37
C ALA A 82 -0.66 -16.58 18.29
N PRO A 83 -1.11 -15.79 19.27
CA PRO A 83 -1.01 -14.33 19.23
C PRO A 83 0.44 -13.84 19.09
N TRP A 84 1.41 -14.60 19.59
CA TRP A 84 2.84 -14.31 19.48
C TRP A 84 3.35 -14.33 18.01
N ALA A 85 2.66 -15.02 17.11
CA ALA A 85 3.09 -15.16 15.70
C ALA A 85 2.77 -13.93 14.84
N VAL A 86 1.87 -13.05 15.27
CA VAL A 86 1.47 -11.85 14.50
C VAL A 86 2.68 -10.96 14.24
N THR A 87 3.43 -10.59 15.26
CA THR A 87 4.60 -9.70 15.14
C THR A 87 5.70 -10.26 14.23
N PRO A 88 6.20 -11.49 14.38
CA PRO A 88 7.18 -12.07 13.46
C PRO A 88 6.70 -12.13 12.01
N LEU A 89 5.44 -12.47 11.77
CA LEU A 89 4.89 -12.49 10.40
C LEU A 89 4.86 -11.10 9.76
N LEU A 90 4.46 -10.08 10.53
CA LEU A 90 4.51 -8.70 10.09
C LEU A 90 5.95 -8.25 9.81
N MET A 91 6.92 -8.62 10.66
CA MET A 91 8.33 -8.28 10.45
C MET A 91 8.89 -8.87 9.15
N VAL A 92 8.52 -10.10 8.79
CA VAL A 92 8.88 -10.68 7.49
C VAL A 92 8.30 -9.86 6.34
N GLY A 93 7.03 -9.44 6.46
CA GLY A 93 6.38 -8.55 5.50
C GLY A 93 7.07 -7.18 5.41
N GLY A 94 7.39 -6.57 6.54
CA GLY A 94 8.11 -5.30 6.62
C GLY A 94 9.50 -5.37 5.97
N ALA A 95 10.26 -6.44 6.26
CA ALA A 95 11.55 -6.68 5.62
C ALA A 95 11.43 -6.83 4.09
N PHE A 96 10.35 -7.47 3.61
CA PHE A 96 10.05 -7.57 2.19
C PHE A 96 9.76 -6.20 1.55
N LEU A 97 8.97 -5.33 2.22
CA LEU A 97 8.73 -3.95 1.74
C LEU A 97 10.02 -3.14 1.67
N CYS A 98 10.88 -3.24 2.68
CA CYS A 98 12.19 -2.59 2.70
C CYS A 98 13.07 -3.07 1.53
N PHE A 99 13.08 -4.39 1.26
CA PHE A 99 13.80 -4.97 0.14
C PHE A 99 13.29 -4.43 -1.21
N GLU A 100 11.97 -4.45 -1.43
CA GLU A 100 11.36 -3.94 -2.67
C GLU A 100 11.63 -2.44 -2.87
N GLY A 101 11.52 -1.65 -1.79
CA GLY A 101 11.86 -0.22 -1.82
C GLY A 101 13.32 0.01 -2.20
N PHE A 102 14.25 -0.74 -1.59
CA PHE A 102 15.67 -0.61 -1.86
C PHE A 102 16.05 -1.11 -3.26
N GLU A 103 15.45 -2.19 -3.75
CA GLU A 103 15.63 -2.68 -5.12
C GLU A 103 15.22 -1.60 -6.14
N LYS A 104 14.09 -0.92 -5.95
CA LYS A 104 13.65 0.21 -6.81
C LYS A 104 14.68 1.35 -6.82
N VAL A 105 15.19 1.72 -5.64
CA VAL A 105 16.21 2.78 -5.50
C VAL A 105 17.52 2.35 -6.14
N ALA A 106 18.01 1.13 -5.86
CA ALA A 106 19.24 0.60 -6.43
C ALA A 106 19.17 0.53 -7.96
N HIS A 107 18.07 0.03 -8.52
CA HIS A 107 17.86 0.03 -9.98
C HIS A 107 17.92 1.44 -10.57
N ARG A 108 17.34 2.43 -9.91
CA ARG A 108 17.35 3.81 -10.40
C ARG A 108 18.74 4.43 -10.41
N PHE A 109 19.57 4.12 -9.40
CA PHE A 109 20.93 4.66 -9.27
C PHE A 109 21.96 3.85 -10.07
N MET A 110 21.87 2.54 -10.07
CA MET A 110 22.84 1.67 -10.79
C MET A 110 22.63 1.69 -12.31
N HIS A 111 21.41 1.86 -12.79
CA HIS A 111 21.10 1.96 -14.22
C HIS A 111 21.34 3.34 -14.83
N SER A 112 21.60 4.35 -14.03
CA SER A 112 22.10 5.64 -14.50
C SER A 112 23.51 5.56 -15.12
N VAL A 113 24.27 4.51 -14.82
CA VAL A 113 25.68 4.37 -15.27
C VAL A 113 25.88 3.31 -16.34
N SER A 114 25.00 2.27 -16.47
CA SER A 114 25.20 1.19 -17.46
C SER A 114 23.94 0.58 -18.09
N GLY A 115 22.75 1.07 -17.75
CA GLY A 115 21.49 0.35 -18.00
C GLY A 115 20.56 0.94 -19.06
N GLN A 116 20.90 2.05 -19.70
CA GLN A 116 20.09 2.55 -20.85
C GLN A 116 20.08 1.55 -22.03
N ALA A 117 21.12 0.74 -22.18
CA ALA A 117 21.20 -0.26 -23.23
C ALA A 117 20.25 -1.46 -23.02
N SER A 118 20.18 -2.01 -21.79
CA SER A 118 19.38 -3.24 -21.52
C SER A 118 17.86 -2.98 -21.46
N GLU A 119 17.42 -1.82 -20.97
CA GLU A 119 15.99 -1.47 -20.94
C GLU A 119 15.52 -0.98 -22.33
N SER A 120 16.38 -0.28 -23.07
CA SER A 120 16.14 0.05 -24.48
C SER A 120 16.11 -1.21 -25.35
N GLU A 121 16.93 -2.22 -25.05
CA GLU A 121 16.95 -3.50 -25.79
C GLU A 121 15.73 -4.37 -25.45
N LYS A 122 15.27 -4.37 -24.20
CA LYS A 122 14.00 -5.00 -23.80
C LYS A 122 12.79 -4.26 -24.40
N ARG A 123 12.82 -2.92 -24.41
CA ARG A 123 11.79 -2.10 -25.10
C ARG A 123 11.85 -2.28 -26.62
N ALA A 124 13.04 -2.40 -27.21
CA ALA A 124 13.19 -2.63 -28.65
C ALA A 124 12.72 -4.05 -29.05
N LYS A 125 12.94 -5.06 -28.21
CA LYS A 125 12.37 -6.42 -28.40
C LYS A 125 10.86 -6.46 -28.20
N ALA A 126 10.31 -5.67 -27.26
CA ALA A 126 8.87 -5.48 -27.06
C ALA A 126 8.18 -4.77 -28.23
N LEU A 127 8.94 -4.03 -29.03
CA LEU A 127 8.42 -3.39 -30.25
C LEU A 127 8.30 -4.39 -31.43
N THR A 128 8.91 -5.58 -31.35
CA THR A 128 8.82 -6.60 -32.40
C THR A 128 7.61 -7.53 -32.26
N ASP A 129 7.05 -7.66 -31.03
CA ASP A 129 5.76 -8.31 -30.82
C ASP A 129 4.99 -7.63 -29.67
N PRO A 130 4.35 -6.47 -29.96
CA PRO A 130 3.88 -5.54 -28.92
C PRO A 130 2.71 -6.07 -28.08
N ALA A 131 2.01 -7.11 -28.53
CA ALA A 131 0.79 -7.57 -27.85
C ALA A 131 1.05 -8.57 -26.71
N LEU A 132 2.01 -9.47 -26.89
CA LEU A 132 2.34 -10.53 -25.93
C LEU A 132 3.14 -9.97 -24.74
N ASP A 133 4.09 -9.09 -25.00
CA ASP A 133 5.00 -8.54 -23.97
C ASP A 133 4.30 -7.52 -23.05
N LEU A 134 3.33 -6.75 -23.57
CA LEU A 134 2.53 -5.80 -22.80
C LEU A 134 1.59 -6.50 -21.81
N ALA A 135 0.96 -7.62 -22.23
CA ALA A 135 0.07 -8.36 -21.34
C ALA A 135 0.84 -9.06 -20.19
N GLU A 136 2.04 -9.54 -20.44
CA GLU A 136 2.92 -10.10 -19.41
C GLU A 136 3.41 -9.02 -18.43
N LEU A 137 3.76 -7.84 -18.94
CA LEU A 137 4.16 -6.71 -18.12
C LEU A 137 3.02 -6.22 -17.20
N GLU A 138 1.81 -6.09 -17.73
CA GLU A 138 0.62 -5.75 -16.95
C GLU A 138 0.32 -6.80 -15.88
N LYS A 139 0.37 -8.08 -16.24
CA LYS A 139 0.16 -9.20 -15.31
C LYS A 139 1.20 -9.20 -14.19
N SER A 140 2.46 -8.93 -14.52
CA SER A 140 3.54 -8.80 -13.55
C SER A 140 3.32 -7.63 -12.60
N LYS A 141 2.91 -6.45 -13.12
CA LYS A 141 2.55 -5.27 -12.31
C LYS A 141 1.38 -5.57 -11.37
N VAL A 142 0.29 -6.14 -11.88
CA VAL A 142 -0.88 -6.52 -11.07
C VAL A 142 -0.48 -7.49 -9.96
N LYS A 143 0.33 -8.52 -10.28
CA LYS A 143 0.80 -9.48 -9.28
C LYS A 143 1.69 -8.83 -8.22
N GLY A 144 2.56 -7.91 -8.61
CA GLY A 144 3.39 -7.12 -7.70
C GLY A 144 2.54 -6.26 -6.78
N ALA A 145 1.56 -5.53 -7.35
CA ALA A 145 0.63 -4.69 -6.61
C ALA A 145 -0.17 -5.49 -5.57
N ILE A 146 -0.74 -6.64 -5.95
CA ILE A 146 -1.49 -7.51 -5.04
C ILE A 146 -0.61 -8.03 -3.90
N ARG A 147 0.66 -8.35 -4.18
CA ARG A 147 1.61 -8.83 -3.16
C ARG A 147 1.96 -7.73 -2.15
N THR A 148 2.21 -6.52 -2.61
CA THR A 148 2.49 -5.38 -1.73
C THR A 148 1.25 -5.02 -0.92
N ASP A 149 0.07 -4.97 -1.55
CA ASP A 149 -1.22 -4.75 -0.87
C ASP A 149 -1.49 -5.82 0.21
N PHE A 150 -1.06 -7.07 0.01
CA PHE A 150 -1.19 -8.11 1.03
C PHE A 150 -0.48 -7.72 2.33
N ILE A 151 0.72 -7.17 2.26
CA ILE A 151 1.52 -6.79 3.44
C ILE A 151 0.91 -5.57 4.12
N LEU A 152 0.56 -4.54 3.33
CA LEU A 152 -0.12 -3.33 3.85
C LEU A 152 -1.47 -3.68 4.48
N SER A 153 -2.23 -4.58 3.84
CA SER A 153 -3.49 -5.07 4.40
C SER A 153 -3.30 -5.85 5.70
N ALA A 154 -2.24 -6.66 5.81
CA ALA A 154 -1.92 -7.37 7.04
C ALA A 154 -1.59 -6.42 8.19
N GLU A 155 -0.88 -5.32 7.91
CA GLU A 155 -0.60 -4.27 8.89
C GLU A 155 -1.89 -3.59 9.37
N ILE A 156 -2.74 -3.14 8.43
CA ILE A 156 -4.03 -2.50 8.76
C ILE A 156 -4.90 -3.43 9.60
N ILE A 157 -4.97 -4.71 9.23
CA ILE A 157 -5.74 -5.72 9.96
C ILE A 157 -5.16 -5.95 11.35
N ALA A 158 -3.82 -6.00 11.51
CA ALA A 158 -3.18 -6.15 12.80
C ALA A 158 -3.42 -4.95 13.73
N ILE A 159 -3.31 -3.72 13.21
CA ILE A 159 -3.62 -2.49 13.96
C ILE A 159 -5.09 -2.48 14.40
N THR A 160 -6.00 -2.86 13.48
CA THR A 160 -7.43 -2.94 13.76
C THR A 160 -7.73 -3.99 14.82
N LEU A 161 -7.16 -5.20 14.67
CA LEU A 161 -7.30 -6.30 15.63
C LEU A 161 -6.82 -5.90 17.02
N GLY A 162 -5.65 -5.25 17.13
CA GLY A 162 -5.15 -4.72 18.39
C GLY A 162 -6.10 -3.71 19.06
N THR A 163 -6.94 -3.03 18.29
CA THR A 163 -7.93 -2.10 18.81
C THR A 163 -9.16 -2.81 19.43
N VAL A 164 -9.49 -4.00 18.91
CA VAL A 164 -10.69 -4.76 19.29
C VAL A 164 -10.38 -6.06 20.01
N GLN A 165 -9.13 -6.31 20.41
CA GLN A 165 -8.65 -7.58 20.96
C GLN A 165 -9.43 -8.06 22.17
N THR A 166 -9.94 -7.16 23.01
CA THR A 166 -10.72 -7.47 24.22
C THR A 166 -12.23 -7.60 23.96
N SER A 167 -12.68 -7.34 22.73
CA SER A 167 -14.10 -7.37 22.36
C SER A 167 -14.57 -8.80 22.02
N PRO A 168 -15.88 -9.09 22.08
CA PRO A 168 -16.44 -10.36 21.64
C PRO A 168 -16.07 -10.68 20.18
N PHE A 169 -15.96 -11.96 19.84
CA PHE A 169 -15.55 -12.45 18.52
C PHE A 169 -16.36 -11.82 17.36
N MET A 170 -17.68 -11.71 17.52
CA MET A 170 -18.54 -11.13 16.49
C MET A 170 -18.24 -9.63 16.28
N THR A 171 -17.94 -8.89 17.32
CA THR A 171 -17.51 -7.49 17.24
C THR A 171 -16.16 -7.39 16.53
N GLN A 172 -15.19 -8.24 16.88
CA GLN A 172 -13.89 -8.29 16.18
C GLN A 172 -14.08 -8.56 14.69
N LEU A 173 -14.82 -9.62 14.32
CA LEU A 173 -15.08 -9.98 12.93
C LEU A 173 -15.76 -8.83 12.16
N THR A 174 -16.76 -8.20 12.75
CA THR A 174 -17.52 -7.12 12.10
C THR A 174 -16.66 -5.88 11.90
N VAL A 175 -15.90 -5.46 12.93
CA VAL A 175 -15.01 -4.29 12.82
C VAL A 175 -13.89 -4.53 11.80
N LEU A 176 -13.22 -5.70 11.85
CA LEU A 176 -12.18 -6.02 10.87
C LEU A 176 -12.73 -6.03 9.44
N SER A 177 -13.88 -6.66 9.22
CA SER A 177 -14.52 -6.73 7.91
C SER A 177 -14.95 -5.35 7.41
N THR A 178 -15.50 -4.51 8.29
CA THR A 178 -15.91 -3.13 7.95
C THR A 178 -14.71 -2.29 7.55
N ILE A 179 -13.65 -2.31 8.33
CA ILE A 179 -12.40 -1.57 8.03
C ILE A 179 -11.80 -2.11 6.72
N ALA A 180 -11.73 -3.42 6.52
CA ALA A 180 -11.22 -4.02 5.29
C ALA A 180 -11.98 -3.53 4.04
N MET A 181 -13.32 -3.47 4.10
CA MET A 181 -14.15 -2.97 2.99
C MET A 181 -13.99 -1.47 2.77
N VAL A 182 -14.04 -0.66 3.83
CA VAL A 182 -13.91 0.80 3.76
C VAL A 182 -12.54 1.19 3.21
N MET A 183 -11.47 0.55 3.68
CA MET A 183 -10.11 0.82 3.20
C MET A 183 -9.94 0.40 1.74
N THR A 184 -10.45 -0.76 1.33
CA THR A 184 -10.39 -1.18 -0.08
C THR A 184 -11.13 -0.20 -0.98
N ALA A 185 -12.38 0.14 -0.65
CA ALA A 185 -13.16 1.08 -1.43
C ALA A 185 -12.54 2.49 -1.46
N GLY A 186 -12.04 2.97 -0.32
CA GLY A 186 -11.40 4.28 -0.17
C GLY A 186 -10.11 4.39 -0.98
N VAL A 187 -9.18 3.46 -0.78
CA VAL A 187 -7.87 3.48 -1.48
C VAL A 187 -8.06 3.36 -2.99
N TYR A 188 -8.78 2.33 -3.46
CA TYR A 188 -8.94 2.12 -4.91
C TYR A 188 -9.87 3.14 -5.56
N GLY A 189 -10.84 3.70 -4.84
CA GLY A 189 -11.63 4.83 -5.31
C GLY A 189 -10.78 6.08 -5.54
N LEU A 190 -9.87 6.39 -4.61
CA LEU A 190 -8.91 7.49 -4.76
C LEU A 190 -7.90 7.21 -5.87
N VAL A 191 -7.38 5.99 -5.97
CA VAL A 191 -6.45 5.58 -7.05
C VAL A 191 -7.11 5.77 -8.43
N VAL A 192 -8.37 5.34 -8.61
CA VAL A 192 -9.12 5.60 -9.86
C VAL A 192 -9.22 7.10 -10.14
N GLY A 193 -9.52 7.91 -9.11
CA GLY A 193 -9.57 9.38 -9.25
C GLY A 193 -8.24 9.99 -9.71
N ILE A 194 -7.13 9.53 -9.13
CA ILE A 194 -5.78 10.01 -9.47
C ILE A 194 -5.38 9.59 -10.90
N VAL A 195 -5.61 8.32 -11.23
CA VAL A 195 -5.27 7.75 -12.54
C VAL A 195 -6.07 8.40 -13.67
N LYS A 196 -7.33 8.80 -13.39
CA LYS A 196 -8.21 9.47 -14.38
C LYS A 196 -8.15 11.00 -14.33
N LEU A 197 -7.22 11.56 -13.58
CA LEU A 197 -7.10 13.01 -13.46
C LEU A 197 -6.74 13.69 -14.79
N ASP A 198 -5.86 13.09 -15.58
CA ASP A 198 -5.45 13.59 -16.90
C ASP A 198 -6.57 13.46 -17.94
N ASP A 199 -7.33 12.36 -17.96
CA ASP A 199 -8.52 12.23 -18.82
C ASP A 199 -9.56 13.32 -18.49
N GLY A 200 -9.81 13.56 -17.18
CA GLY A 200 -10.68 14.65 -16.73
C GLY A 200 -10.17 16.04 -17.12
N GLY A 201 -8.86 16.24 -17.02
CA GLY A 201 -8.19 17.46 -17.47
C GLY A 201 -8.33 17.69 -18.96
N LEU A 202 -8.17 16.64 -19.78
CA LEU A 202 -8.36 16.68 -21.21
C LEU A 202 -9.80 17.04 -21.59
N PHE A 203 -10.77 16.36 -20.98
CA PHE A 203 -12.19 16.61 -21.19
C PHE A 203 -12.58 18.06 -20.88
N LEU A 204 -12.09 18.61 -19.76
CA LEU A 204 -12.34 20.01 -19.38
C LEU A 204 -11.65 20.99 -20.33
N SER A 205 -10.43 20.67 -20.78
CA SER A 205 -9.65 21.56 -21.67
C SER A 205 -10.26 21.71 -23.05
N GLN A 206 -11.01 20.70 -23.53
CA GLN A 206 -11.65 20.65 -24.86
C GLN A 206 -13.08 21.20 -24.88
N ARG A 207 -13.60 21.68 -23.74
CA ARG A 207 -14.96 22.24 -23.66
C ARG A 207 -15.13 23.40 -24.62
N THR A 208 -16.13 23.30 -25.49
CA THR A 208 -16.56 24.34 -26.43
C THR A 208 -17.52 25.30 -25.73
N GLY A 209 -17.37 26.60 -25.99
CA GLY A 209 -18.22 27.63 -25.42
C GLY A 209 -17.49 28.98 -25.31
N THR A 210 -18.22 30.08 -25.42
CA THR A 210 -17.69 31.47 -25.41
C THR A 210 -17.87 32.20 -24.08
N GLY A 211 -18.61 31.59 -23.11
CA GLY A 211 -18.88 32.20 -21.81
C GLY A 211 -17.70 32.09 -20.81
N ALA A 212 -17.70 32.96 -19.80
CA ALA A 212 -16.69 32.98 -18.73
C ALA A 212 -16.56 31.60 -18.02
N TRP A 213 -17.64 30.87 -17.86
CA TRP A 213 -17.66 29.52 -17.27
C TRP A 213 -16.88 28.50 -18.13
N ALA A 214 -17.08 28.54 -19.46
CA ALA A 214 -16.32 27.68 -20.36
C ALA A 214 -14.82 28.06 -20.38
N GLY A 215 -14.49 29.34 -20.22
CA GLY A 215 -13.13 29.82 -20.04
C GLY A 215 -12.48 29.25 -18.76
N LEU A 216 -13.21 29.27 -17.66
CA LEU A 216 -12.75 28.70 -16.38
C LEU A 216 -12.51 27.19 -16.50
N GLN A 217 -13.45 26.44 -17.08
CA GLN A 217 -13.32 24.99 -17.28
C GLN A 217 -12.08 24.65 -18.11
N ARG A 218 -11.84 25.35 -19.24
CA ARG A 218 -10.64 25.15 -20.07
C ARG A 218 -9.35 25.50 -19.32
N SER A 219 -9.36 26.56 -18.52
CA SER A 219 -8.19 26.93 -17.70
C SER A 219 -7.88 25.86 -16.66
N THR A 220 -8.90 25.39 -15.93
CA THR A 220 -8.79 24.30 -14.96
C THR A 220 -8.30 23.02 -15.63
N GLY A 221 -8.87 22.62 -16.77
CA GLY A 221 -8.43 21.44 -17.52
C GLY A 221 -6.95 21.50 -17.92
N ARG A 222 -6.49 22.66 -18.42
CA ARG A 222 -5.06 22.87 -18.75
C ARG A 222 -4.16 22.83 -17.53
N SER A 223 -4.62 23.34 -16.39
CA SER A 223 -3.88 23.28 -15.14
C SER A 223 -3.73 21.84 -14.64
N ILE A 224 -4.81 21.05 -14.71
CA ILE A 224 -4.79 19.62 -14.36
C ILE A 224 -3.77 18.87 -15.24
N LEU A 225 -3.83 19.04 -16.57
CA LEU A 225 -2.91 18.39 -17.50
C LEU A 225 -1.44 18.77 -17.27
N ARG A 226 -1.18 19.98 -16.76
CA ARG A 226 0.19 20.41 -16.40
C ARG A 226 0.66 19.82 -15.08
N ILE A 227 -0.26 19.64 -14.12
CA ILE A 227 0.04 19.14 -12.77
C ILE A 227 0.09 17.61 -12.74
N ALA A 228 -0.73 16.91 -13.53
CA ALA A 228 -0.84 15.45 -13.50
C ALA A 228 0.51 14.72 -13.62
N PRO A 229 1.45 15.05 -14.52
CA PRO A 229 2.75 14.39 -14.60
C PRO A 229 3.61 14.60 -13.34
N TRP A 230 3.50 15.77 -12.71
CA TRP A 230 4.19 16.07 -11.46
C TRP A 230 3.60 15.29 -10.30
N LEU A 231 2.28 15.15 -10.25
CA LEU A 231 1.58 14.35 -9.27
C LEU A 231 2.01 12.88 -9.35
N MET A 232 2.03 12.31 -10.56
CA MET A 232 2.48 10.93 -10.77
C MET A 232 3.94 10.72 -10.34
N LYS A 233 4.83 11.68 -10.65
CA LYS A 233 6.22 11.63 -10.19
C LYS A 233 6.33 11.75 -8.67
N ALA A 234 5.55 12.65 -8.06
CA ALA A 234 5.51 12.81 -6.61
C ALA A 234 5.00 11.54 -5.91
N LEU A 235 3.92 10.91 -6.41
CA LEU A 235 3.40 9.64 -5.92
C LEU A 235 4.43 8.51 -6.05
N SER A 236 5.17 8.45 -7.14
CA SER A 236 6.25 7.46 -7.32
C SER A 236 7.35 7.60 -6.27
N VAL A 237 7.74 8.84 -5.94
CA VAL A 237 8.73 9.10 -4.89
C VAL A 237 8.14 8.82 -3.51
N ALA A 238 6.93 9.33 -3.24
CA ALA A 238 6.22 9.12 -1.98
C ALA A 238 6.01 7.63 -1.69
N GLY A 239 5.58 6.85 -2.69
CA GLY A 239 5.42 5.40 -2.54
C GLY A 239 6.73 4.67 -2.22
N THR A 240 7.86 5.10 -2.78
CA THR A 240 9.16 4.51 -2.43
C THR A 240 9.58 4.88 -1.00
N ILE A 241 9.33 6.13 -0.58
CA ILE A 241 9.57 6.56 0.81
C ILE A 241 8.67 5.78 1.76
N ALA A 242 7.39 5.62 1.41
CA ALA A 242 6.41 4.88 2.20
C ALA A 242 6.83 3.42 2.45
N MET A 243 7.44 2.74 1.47
CA MET A 243 7.98 1.38 1.66
C MET A 243 9.02 1.31 2.79
N PHE A 244 9.87 2.32 2.89
CA PHE A 244 10.87 2.37 3.97
C PHE A 244 10.25 2.77 5.31
N LEU A 245 9.29 3.69 5.31
CA LEU A 245 8.59 4.12 6.53
C LEU A 245 7.76 2.99 7.12
N VAL A 246 6.91 2.38 6.31
CA VAL A 246 6.04 1.27 6.74
C VAL A 246 6.87 0.04 7.09
N GLY A 247 7.75 -0.40 6.19
CA GLY A 247 8.60 -1.57 6.42
C GLY A 247 9.52 -1.39 7.62
N GLY A 248 10.15 -0.21 7.74
CA GLY A 248 10.99 0.14 8.88
C GLY A 248 10.21 0.25 10.19
N GLY A 249 9.04 0.91 10.16
CA GLY A 249 8.15 1.02 11.31
C GLY A 249 7.70 -0.34 11.84
N ILE A 250 7.33 -1.27 10.95
CA ILE A 250 7.01 -2.66 11.35
C ILE A 250 8.22 -3.32 12.04
N LEU A 251 9.43 -3.15 11.50
CA LEU A 251 10.63 -3.73 12.09
C LEU A 251 10.99 -3.11 13.44
N THR A 252 10.92 -1.79 13.56
CA THR A 252 11.22 -1.08 14.82
C THR A 252 10.23 -1.43 15.92
N HIS A 253 8.93 -1.48 15.61
CA HIS A 253 7.90 -1.89 16.57
C HIS A 253 7.99 -3.39 16.92
N GLY A 254 8.42 -4.23 15.97
CA GLY A 254 8.62 -5.66 16.20
C GLY A 254 9.79 -5.98 17.12
N ILE A 255 10.79 -5.09 17.24
CA ILE A 255 11.96 -5.26 18.10
C ILE A 255 11.79 -4.39 19.35
N THR A 256 11.21 -4.95 20.39
CA THR A 256 10.88 -4.22 21.64
C THR A 256 12.02 -3.35 22.20
N PRO A 257 13.30 -3.82 22.30
CA PRO A 257 14.38 -2.97 22.79
C PRO A 257 14.65 -1.75 21.90
N LEU A 258 14.54 -1.91 20.58
CA LEU A 258 14.74 -0.82 19.62
C LEU A 258 13.60 0.20 19.71
N HIS A 259 12.37 -0.27 19.79
CA HIS A 259 11.19 0.59 19.95
C HIS A 259 11.31 1.44 21.22
N HIS A 260 11.60 0.83 22.36
CA HIS A 260 11.78 1.57 23.61
C HIS A 260 12.91 2.61 23.54
N TRP A 261 14.04 2.28 22.90
CA TRP A 261 15.13 3.22 22.71
C TRP A 261 14.70 4.43 21.86
N ILE A 262 13.92 4.20 20.80
CA ILE A 262 13.38 5.27 19.94
C ILE A 262 12.43 6.16 20.72
N GLU A 263 11.52 5.61 21.54
CA GLU A 263 10.60 6.38 22.39
C GLU A 263 11.35 7.26 23.37
N VAL A 264 12.34 6.72 24.07
CA VAL A 264 13.16 7.48 25.01
C VAL A 264 13.91 8.62 24.31
N LEU A 265 14.42 8.37 23.10
CA LEU A 265 15.09 9.38 22.31
C LEU A 265 14.12 10.48 21.87
N ALA A 266 12.94 10.11 21.41
CA ALA A 266 11.88 11.04 20.99
C ALA A 266 11.44 11.97 22.13
N VAL A 267 11.17 11.42 23.30
CA VAL A 267 10.79 12.19 24.49
C VAL A 267 11.89 13.19 24.90
N LYS A 268 13.18 12.79 24.80
CA LYS A 268 14.32 13.68 25.12
C LYS A 268 14.43 14.87 24.17
N THR A 269 14.00 14.74 22.92
CA THR A 269 14.09 15.84 21.94
C THR A 269 12.99 16.87 22.10
N GLY A 270 11.81 16.48 22.63
CA GLY A 270 10.69 17.37 22.96
C GLY A 270 10.05 18.10 21.77
N GLY A 271 8.83 18.58 21.97
CA GLY A 271 8.11 19.40 20.99
C GLY A 271 7.86 18.70 19.66
N LEU A 272 8.08 19.39 18.55
CA LEU A 272 7.85 18.84 17.21
C LEU A 272 8.77 17.66 16.88
N MET A 273 9.99 17.66 17.44
CA MET A 273 10.98 16.60 17.21
C MET A 273 10.55 15.26 17.80
N GLU A 274 9.76 15.24 18.84
CA GLU A 274 9.19 14.02 19.43
C GLU A 274 8.40 13.19 18.41
N GLN A 275 7.72 13.85 17.46
CA GLN A 275 6.95 13.17 16.39
C GLN A 275 7.82 12.85 15.17
N ILE A 276 8.81 13.68 14.85
CA ILE A 276 9.62 13.54 13.64
C ILE A 276 10.72 12.48 13.82
N VAL A 277 11.35 12.40 15.01
CA VAL A 277 12.46 11.48 15.26
C VAL A 277 12.11 10.01 15.03
N PRO A 278 10.98 9.47 15.53
CA PRO A 278 10.59 8.09 15.23
C PRO A 278 10.44 7.83 13.73
N VAL A 279 9.77 8.71 13.02
CA VAL A 279 9.54 8.60 11.56
C VAL A 279 10.85 8.55 10.78
N LEU A 280 11.83 9.40 11.16
CA LEU A 280 13.15 9.40 10.52
C LEU A 280 13.93 8.12 10.83
N ILE A 281 13.84 7.63 12.06
CA ILE A 281 14.52 6.38 12.47
C ILE A 281 13.87 5.20 11.73
N ASP A 282 12.55 5.13 11.63
CA ASP A 282 11.83 4.10 10.89
C ASP A 282 12.28 4.09 9.42
N ALA A 283 12.34 5.26 8.77
CA ALA A 283 12.85 5.35 7.40
C ALA A 283 14.30 4.85 7.28
N LEU A 284 15.18 5.24 8.22
CA LEU A 284 16.58 4.83 8.23
C LEU A 284 16.73 3.32 8.44
N VAL A 285 16.01 2.75 9.40
CA VAL A 285 15.97 1.30 9.66
C VAL A 285 15.45 0.57 8.42
N GLY A 286 14.41 1.10 7.76
CA GLY A 286 13.87 0.56 6.52
C GLY A 286 14.90 0.51 5.39
N VAL A 287 15.66 1.58 5.19
CA VAL A 287 16.74 1.65 4.17
C VAL A 287 17.84 0.64 4.49
N ILE A 288 18.30 0.59 5.75
CA ILE A 288 19.36 -0.35 6.18
C ILE A 288 18.89 -1.80 6.02
N ALA A 289 17.67 -2.11 6.49
CA ALA A 289 17.10 -3.44 6.35
C ALA A 289 16.97 -3.86 4.87
N GLY A 290 16.48 -2.95 4.02
CA GLY A 290 16.37 -3.18 2.58
C GLY A 290 17.72 -3.46 1.93
N ALA A 291 18.74 -2.69 2.28
CA ALA A 291 20.12 -2.90 1.81
C ALA A 291 20.66 -4.28 2.24
N LEU A 292 20.48 -4.63 3.51
CA LEU A 292 20.95 -5.92 4.05
C LEU A 292 20.24 -7.12 3.41
N VAL A 293 18.92 -7.04 3.23
CA VAL A 293 18.16 -8.11 2.57
C VAL A 293 18.56 -8.23 1.11
N LEU A 294 18.73 -7.12 0.37
CA LEU A 294 19.22 -7.16 -1.02
C LEU A 294 20.61 -7.78 -1.12
N LEU A 295 21.51 -7.40 -0.21
CA LEU A 295 22.86 -7.98 -0.13
C LEU A 295 22.80 -9.49 0.11
N ALA A 296 21.99 -9.92 1.10
CA ALA A 296 21.81 -11.34 1.42
C ALA A 296 21.25 -12.12 0.22
N VAL A 297 20.19 -11.61 -0.43
CA VAL A 297 19.59 -12.24 -1.62
C VAL A 297 20.62 -12.32 -2.77
N THR A 298 21.41 -11.28 -2.98
CA THR A 298 22.43 -11.25 -4.04
C THR A 298 23.56 -12.25 -3.75
N LEU A 299 24.00 -12.37 -2.51
CA LEU A 299 25.01 -13.34 -2.08
C LEU A 299 24.49 -14.78 -2.24
N VAL A 300 23.26 -15.04 -1.81
CA VAL A 300 22.63 -16.36 -1.96
C VAL A 300 22.53 -16.76 -3.45
N LYS A 301 22.11 -15.85 -4.32
CA LYS A 301 22.08 -16.09 -5.78
C LYS A 301 23.46 -16.36 -6.38
N LYS A 302 24.51 -15.77 -5.83
CA LYS A 302 25.91 -16.01 -6.27
C LYS A 302 26.45 -17.38 -5.82
N VAL A 303 26.07 -17.80 -4.60
CA VAL A 303 26.54 -19.06 -3.99
C VAL A 303 25.74 -20.26 -4.49
N LEU A 304 24.44 -20.06 -4.72
CA LEU A 304 23.54 -21.08 -5.26
C LEU A 304 23.12 -20.67 -6.69
N PRO A 305 23.94 -20.95 -7.72
CA PRO A 305 23.52 -20.72 -9.09
C PRO A 305 22.34 -21.65 -9.40
N VAL A 306 21.14 -21.07 -9.42
CA VAL A 306 19.93 -21.77 -9.88
C VAL A 306 20.21 -22.19 -11.32
N LYS A 307 20.35 -23.51 -11.55
CA LYS A 307 20.38 -24.07 -12.90
C LYS A 307 19.11 -23.60 -13.61
N SER A 308 19.28 -22.66 -14.54
CA SER A 308 18.26 -22.34 -15.52
C SER A 308 18.04 -23.63 -16.32
N ASN A 309 16.95 -24.35 -16.06
CA ASN A 309 16.46 -25.36 -16.96
C ASN A 309 16.04 -24.62 -18.25
N ALA A 310 16.98 -24.57 -19.19
CA ALA A 310 16.67 -24.37 -20.60
C ALA A 310 15.78 -25.57 -21.00
N ILE A 311 14.51 -25.37 -21.07
CA ILE A 311 13.57 -26.23 -21.77
C ILE A 311 13.73 -25.83 -23.24
N ASN A 312 14.36 -26.73 -24.01
CA ASN A 312 14.36 -26.73 -25.47
C ASN A 312 12.95 -26.80 -26.03
#